data_99da65fae3ef05b12ac9d89724424e6a
#
_entry.id   99da65fae3ef05b12ac9d89724424e6a
#
_cell.length_a   1.000
_cell.length_b   1.000
_cell.length_c   1.000
_cell.angle_alpha   90.00
_cell.angle_beta   90.00
_cell.angle_gamma   90.00
#
_symmetry.space_group_name_H-M   'P 1'
#
loop_
_entity.id
_entity.type
_entity.pdbx_description
1 polymer ?
#
loop_
_entity_poly.entity_id
_entity_poly.type
_entity_poly.pdbx_seq_one_letter_code
_entity_poly.pdbx_strand_id
1 'polypeptide(L)'
;MKKLNLKIKDMPYAAEEALNRLRVNIKFCGKNTKKIVITSSIPNEGKSTVSVRLWKLLSEAGFPTVLVDVDLHKSELQKKYEVEGIKEGLNHFLSGLAEYEDVVYETNIPNGHIVPVATLLENPSALLEDPRLGELLDRLAEDYRYVIIDTPPLDNISDGALIASMSDGAVLVVRCGETSKALVRQSLQQLDRVGCPVLGTVLNRAEIRSGAYKKYYGRYGKKYGDYYGAYYGGDTTEKKAGIKE
;
A
#
# COMPACT_ATOMS: atom_id res chain seq x y z
N MET A 1 9.37 -15.38 -15.41
CA MET A 1 9.56 -14.00 -14.88
C MET A 1 10.91 -13.88 -14.20
N LYS A 2 11.54 -12.71 -14.30
CA LYS A 2 12.78 -12.37 -13.58
C LYS A 2 12.42 -12.18 -12.10
N LYS A 3 13.32 -12.54 -11.15
CA LYS A 3 13.04 -12.46 -9.72
C LYS A 3 13.90 -11.41 -9.03
N LEU A 4 13.27 -10.60 -8.17
CA LEU A 4 13.92 -9.58 -7.35
C LEU A 4 13.80 -9.93 -5.87
N ASN A 5 14.80 -9.55 -5.09
CA ASN A 5 14.77 -9.70 -3.64
C ASN A 5 14.62 -8.33 -2.97
N LEU A 6 13.61 -8.18 -2.11
CA LEU A 6 13.38 -6.98 -1.33
C LEU A 6 13.73 -7.25 0.14
N LYS A 7 14.58 -6.40 0.71
CA LYS A 7 14.91 -6.44 2.15
C LYS A 7 13.95 -5.53 2.91
N ILE A 8 12.88 -6.12 3.42
CA ILE A 8 11.85 -5.42 4.19
C ILE A 8 12.09 -5.67 5.67
N LYS A 9 12.65 -4.69 6.38
CA LYS A 9 12.95 -4.79 7.82
C LYS A 9 11.65 -4.90 8.63
N ASP A 10 11.70 -5.53 9.79
CA ASP A 10 10.56 -5.60 10.70
C ASP A 10 10.14 -4.22 11.18
N MET A 11 8.90 -4.11 11.61
CA MET A 11 8.34 -2.88 12.17
C MET A 11 7.81 -3.13 13.59
N PRO A 12 7.62 -2.05 14.37
CA PRO A 12 6.99 -2.19 15.69
C PRO A 12 5.61 -2.84 15.58
N TYR A 13 5.30 -3.74 16.50
CA TYR A 13 4.04 -4.51 16.55
C TYR A 13 2.78 -3.63 16.36
N ALA A 14 2.74 -2.46 17.02
CA ALA A 14 1.60 -1.56 16.90
C ALA A 14 1.38 -1.02 15.46
N ALA A 15 2.45 -0.82 14.71
CA ALA A 15 2.36 -0.37 13.32
C ALA A 15 1.95 -1.53 12.40
N GLU A 16 2.46 -2.72 12.65
CA GLU A 16 2.08 -3.93 11.91
C GLU A 16 0.60 -4.23 12.12
N GLU A 17 0.12 -4.16 13.35
CA GLU A 17 -1.30 -4.36 13.68
C GLU A 17 -2.21 -3.32 13.01
N ALA A 18 -1.78 -2.05 12.95
CA ALA A 18 -2.51 -1.00 12.24
C ALA A 18 -2.61 -1.28 10.73
N LEU A 19 -1.53 -1.77 10.12
CA LEU A 19 -1.53 -2.15 8.69
C LEU A 19 -2.33 -3.43 8.43
N ASN A 20 -2.35 -4.40 9.35
CA ASN A 20 -3.22 -5.55 9.28
C ASN A 20 -4.71 -5.14 9.28
N ARG A 21 -5.08 -4.16 10.09
CA ARG A 21 -6.44 -3.58 10.06
C ARG A 21 -6.74 -2.91 8.71
N LEU A 22 -5.79 -2.15 8.16
CA LEU A 22 -5.94 -1.57 6.82
C LEU A 22 -6.17 -2.67 5.77
N ARG A 23 -5.35 -3.73 5.80
CA ARG A 23 -5.50 -4.89 4.92
C ARG A 23 -6.90 -5.52 5.02
N VAL A 24 -7.41 -5.69 6.25
CA VAL A 24 -8.76 -6.25 6.47
C VAL A 24 -9.83 -5.29 5.94
N ASN A 25 -9.71 -3.99 6.18
CA ASN A 25 -10.66 -2.98 5.68
C ASN A 25 -10.72 -2.97 4.15
N ILE A 26 -9.58 -3.06 3.47
CA ILE A 26 -9.54 -3.14 2.00
C ILE A 26 -10.30 -4.35 1.46
N LYS A 27 -10.26 -5.50 2.14
CA LYS A 27 -11.06 -6.67 1.75
C LYS A 27 -12.58 -6.38 1.76
N PHE A 28 -13.05 -5.49 2.62
CA PHE A 28 -14.45 -5.09 2.70
C PHE A 28 -14.85 -4.01 1.68
N CYS A 29 -13.91 -3.40 0.96
CA CYS A 29 -14.22 -2.43 -0.10
C CYS A 29 -14.87 -3.07 -1.36
N GLY A 30 -15.00 -4.39 -1.39
CA GLY A 30 -15.68 -5.11 -2.48
C GLY A 30 -14.74 -5.85 -3.43
N LYS A 31 -15.33 -6.74 -4.22
CA LYS A 31 -14.58 -7.59 -5.17
C LYS A 31 -14.01 -6.82 -6.34
N ASN A 32 -14.65 -5.73 -6.72
CA ASN A 32 -14.25 -4.90 -7.87
C ASN A 32 -13.15 -3.89 -7.51
N THR A 33 -12.86 -3.65 -6.23
CA THR A 33 -11.76 -2.80 -5.80
C THR A 33 -10.45 -3.58 -5.93
N LYS A 34 -9.75 -3.36 -7.03
CA LYS A 34 -8.48 -4.03 -7.37
C LYS A 34 -7.32 -3.04 -7.46
N LYS A 35 -7.48 -1.94 -8.23
CA LYS A 35 -6.48 -0.88 -8.44
C LYS A 35 -6.58 0.14 -7.31
N ILE A 36 -5.64 0.09 -6.36
CA ILE A 36 -5.65 0.90 -5.14
C ILE A 36 -4.44 1.83 -5.12
N VAL A 37 -4.70 3.12 -5.25
CA VAL A 37 -3.69 4.17 -5.13
C VAL A 37 -3.35 4.41 -3.66
N ILE A 38 -2.06 4.47 -3.37
CA ILE A 38 -1.54 4.96 -2.10
C ILE A 38 -0.84 6.29 -2.38
N THR A 39 -1.44 7.36 -1.88
CA THR A 39 -0.95 8.73 -2.11
C THR A 39 -0.85 9.50 -0.80
N SER A 40 -0.39 10.74 -0.87
CA SER A 40 -0.25 11.63 0.28
C SER A 40 -0.50 13.08 -0.11
N SER A 41 -0.73 13.94 0.88
CA SER A 41 -0.93 15.38 0.60
C SER A 41 0.36 16.06 0.17
N ILE A 42 1.49 15.73 0.85
CA ILE A 42 2.82 16.31 0.63
C ILE A 42 3.90 15.20 0.61
N PRO A 43 5.11 15.51 0.16
CA PRO A 43 6.24 14.57 0.20
C PRO A 43 6.55 14.09 1.64
N ASN A 44 7.19 12.93 1.76
CA ASN A 44 7.70 12.36 3.01
C ASN A 44 6.65 11.99 4.08
N GLU A 45 5.38 11.87 3.74
CA GLU A 45 4.32 11.37 4.64
C GLU A 45 4.38 9.87 4.87
N GLY A 46 5.16 9.13 4.06
CA GLY A 46 5.39 7.69 4.21
C GLY A 46 4.53 6.82 3.31
N LYS A 47 3.95 7.36 2.23
CA LYS A 47 3.15 6.64 1.22
C LYS A 47 3.84 5.33 0.76
N SER A 48 5.09 5.39 0.26
CA SER A 48 5.83 4.22 -0.24
C SER A 48 6.10 3.16 0.84
N THR A 49 6.22 3.58 2.13
CA THR A 49 6.31 2.62 3.23
C THR A 49 5.00 1.89 3.43
N VAL A 50 3.88 2.61 3.39
CA VAL A 50 2.53 2.04 3.52
C VAL A 50 2.24 1.15 2.32
N SER A 51 2.57 1.57 1.10
CA SER A 51 2.38 0.80 -0.14
C SER A 51 3.08 -0.56 -0.09
N VAL A 52 4.40 -0.57 0.19
CA VAL A 52 5.19 -1.81 0.26
C VAL A 52 4.70 -2.73 1.38
N ARG A 53 4.36 -2.17 2.54
CA ARG A 53 3.88 -2.96 3.67
C ARG A 53 2.50 -3.56 3.42
N LEU A 54 1.58 -2.79 2.87
CA LEU A 54 0.25 -3.27 2.52
C LEU A 54 0.32 -4.36 1.45
N TRP A 55 1.12 -4.13 0.39
CA TRP A 55 1.39 -5.12 -0.65
C TRP A 55 1.92 -6.43 -0.06
N LYS A 56 2.94 -6.37 0.81
CA LYS A 56 3.49 -7.54 1.49
C LYS A 56 2.42 -8.29 2.28
N LEU A 57 1.65 -7.59 3.11
CA LEU A 57 0.61 -8.21 3.96
C LEU A 57 -0.53 -8.83 3.14
N LEU A 58 -0.91 -8.25 2.00
CA LEU A 58 -1.90 -8.83 1.09
C LEU A 58 -1.34 -10.10 0.42
N SER A 59 -0.10 -10.04 -0.05
CA SER A 59 0.58 -11.16 -0.71
C SER A 59 0.76 -12.35 0.25
N GLU A 60 1.27 -12.12 1.46
CA GLU A 60 1.45 -13.15 2.49
C GLU A 60 0.11 -13.74 2.97
N ALA A 61 -0.98 -12.97 2.86
CA ALA A 61 -2.33 -13.50 3.13
C ALA A 61 -2.91 -14.35 1.98
N GLY A 62 -2.11 -14.68 0.96
CA GLY A 62 -2.48 -15.56 -0.15
C GLY A 62 -3.17 -14.88 -1.33
N PHE A 63 -3.20 -13.53 -1.37
CA PHE A 63 -3.77 -12.82 -2.52
C PHE A 63 -2.68 -12.50 -3.54
N PRO A 64 -2.79 -12.94 -4.81
CA PRO A 64 -1.90 -12.45 -5.87
C PRO A 64 -1.95 -10.92 -5.91
N THR A 65 -0.82 -10.27 -5.60
CA THR A 65 -0.76 -8.82 -5.46
C THR A 65 0.47 -8.26 -6.16
N VAL A 66 0.31 -7.21 -6.93
CA VAL A 66 1.42 -6.49 -7.57
C VAL A 66 1.55 -5.09 -6.97
N LEU A 67 2.78 -4.68 -6.72
CA LEU A 67 3.14 -3.31 -6.37
C LEU A 67 3.65 -2.60 -7.62
N VAL A 68 3.03 -1.50 -7.99
CA VAL A 68 3.46 -0.65 -9.12
C VAL A 68 4.03 0.64 -8.55
N ASP A 69 5.30 0.88 -8.80
CA ASP A 69 5.94 2.14 -8.44
C ASP A 69 5.76 3.13 -9.59
N VAL A 70 4.94 4.15 -9.37
CA VAL A 70 4.60 5.16 -10.38
C VAL A 70 5.21 6.53 -10.02
N ASP A 71 5.99 6.63 -8.94
CA ASP A 71 6.73 7.85 -8.60
C ASP A 71 8.01 7.97 -9.46
N LEU A 72 7.82 8.26 -10.75
CA LEU A 72 8.93 8.39 -11.72
C LEU A 72 9.85 9.57 -11.41
N HIS A 73 9.42 10.52 -10.59
CA HIS A 73 10.24 11.66 -10.16
C HIS A 73 11.22 11.30 -9.05
N LYS A 74 10.77 10.49 -8.09
CA LYS A 74 11.53 10.22 -6.87
C LYS A 74 11.27 8.82 -6.32
N SER A 75 11.40 7.79 -7.16
CA SER A 75 11.37 6.44 -6.63
C SER A 75 12.52 6.20 -5.64
N GLU A 76 12.18 5.83 -4.43
CA GLU A 76 13.14 5.43 -3.39
C GLU A 76 13.13 3.91 -3.17
N LEU A 77 12.31 3.17 -3.91
CA LEU A 77 12.05 1.76 -3.66
C LEU A 77 13.31 0.90 -3.76
N GLN A 78 14.11 1.07 -4.84
CA GLN A 78 15.35 0.34 -5.04
C GLN A 78 16.31 0.55 -3.88
N LYS A 79 16.58 1.80 -3.53
CA LYS A 79 17.51 2.18 -2.46
C LYS A 79 17.02 1.73 -1.08
N LYS A 80 15.75 1.96 -0.79
CA LYS A 80 15.18 1.71 0.53
C LYS A 80 15.06 0.23 0.88
N TYR A 81 14.79 -0.60 -0.12
CA TYR A 81 14.60 -2.04 0.05
C TYR A 81 15.73 -2.87 -0.55
N GLU A 82 16.84 -2.22 -0.88
CA GLU A 82 18.06 -2.85 -1.41
C GLU A 82 17.74 -3.79 -2.58
N VAL A 83 16.95 -3.30 -3.55
CA VAL A 83 16.53 -4.09 -4.71
C VAL A 83 17.59 -3.96 -5.80
N GLU A 84 18.15 -5.10 -6.17
CA GLU A 84 19.17 -5.19 -7.23
C GLU A 84 18.66 -6.03 -8.40
N GLY A 85 19.25 -5.83 -9.58
CA GLY A 85 18.98 -6.64 -10.77
C GLY A 85 17.80 -6.16 -11.62
N ILE A 86 17.25 -4.96 -11.36
CA ILE A 86 16.25 -4.33 -12.22
C ILE A 86 16.95 -3.93 -13.53
N LYS A 87 16.49 -4.51 -14.65
CA LYS A 87 16.98 -4.17 -15.98
C LYS A 87 16.02 -3.22 -16.68
N GLU A 88 14.76 -3.58 -16.70
CA GLU A 88 13.67 -2.80 -17.27
C GLU A 88 12.64 -2.49 -16.19
N GLY A 89 11.95 -1.38 -16.32
CA GLY A 89 10.92 -0.96 -15.37
C GLY A 89 9.81 -0.19 -16.05
N LEU A 90 8.90 0.36 -15.25
CA LEU A 90 7.73 1.10 -15.73
C LEU A 90 8.08 2.14 -16.79
N ASN A 91 9.14 2.91 -16.57
CA ASN A 91 9.62 3.94 -17.50
C ASN A 91 9.98 3.37 -18.89
N HIS A 92 10.57 2.18 -18.96
CA HIS A 92 10.88 1.51 -20.24
C HIS A 92 9.61 1.03 -20.94
N PHE A 93 8.65 0.47 -20.20
CA PHE A 93 7.36 0.04 -20.76
C PHE A 93 6.59 1.25 -21.34
N LEU A 94 6.47 2.33 -20.58
CA LEU A 94 5.76 3.53 -21.02
C LEU A 94 6.43 4.19 -22.24
N SER A 95 7.74 4.06 -22.38
CA SER A 95 8.49 4.53 -23.55
C SER A 95 8.46 3.56 -24.75
N GLY A 96 7.81 2.40 -24.63
CA GLY A 96 7.76 1.37 -25.68
C GLY A 96 9.09 0.64 -25.89
N LEU A 97 9.97 0.65 -24.91
CA LEU A 97 11.29 0.00 -24.95
C LEU A 97 11.29 -1.39 -24.29
N ALA A 98 10.21 -1.75 -23.62
CA ALA A 98 10.05 -3.04 -22.94
C ALA A 98 8.59 -3.51 -23.01
N GLU A 99 8.41 -4.82 -22.99
CA GLU A 99 7.09 -5.46 -22.96
C GLU A 99 6.63 -5.71 -21.52
N TYR A 100 5.34 -6.07 -21.34
CA TYR A 100 4.74 -6.37 -20.04
C TYR A 100 5.55 -7.39 -19.24
N GLU A 101 5.96 -8.49 -19.88
CA GLU A 101 6.69 -9.59 -19.26
C GLU A 101 8.10 -9.21 -18.81
N ASP A 102 8.65 -8.11 -19.36
CA ASP A 102 9.98 -7.61 -19.01
C ASP A 102 9.99 -6.76 -17.76
N VAL A 103 8.88 -6.10 -17.46
CA VAL A 103 8.77 -5.11 -16.37
C VAL A 103 8.06 -5.65 -15.14
N VAL A 104 7.37 -6.79 -15.23
CA VAL A 104 6.75 -7.47 -14.09
C VAL A 104 7.71 -8.50 -13.51
N TYR A 105 8.11 -8.31 -12.26
CA TYR A 105 9.06 -9.18 -11.56
C TYR A 105 8.38 -9.97 -10.46
N GLU A 106 8.73 -11.25 -10.34
CA GLU A 106 8.49 -12.02 -9.11
C GLU A 106 9.36 -11.49 -7.96
N THR A 107 8.94 -11.72 -6.73
CA THR A 107 9.72 -11.31 -5.57
C THR A 107 9.98 -12.47 -4.61
N ASN A 108 10.78 -12.21 -3.57
CA ASN A 108 10.94 -13.13 -2.44
C ASN A 108 9.71 -13.18 -1.52
N ILE A 109 8.69 -12.35 -1.75
CA ILE A 109 7.42 -12.40 -1.01
C ILE A 109 6.45 -13.32 -1.76
N PRO A 110 5.92 -14.36 -1.13
CA PRO A 110 4.96 -15.27 -1.77
C PRO A 110 3.75 -14.51 -2.34
N ASN A 111 3.32 -14.83 -3.55
CA ASN A 111 2.23 -14.16 -4.29
C ASN A 111 2.44 -12.67 -4.54
N GLY A 112 3.64 -12.14 -4.27
CA GLY A 112 3.97 -10.73 -4.41
C GLY A 112 4.83 -10.47 -5.65
N HIS A 113 4.32 -9.63 -6.56
CA HIS A 113 5.03 -9.15 -7.73
C HIS A 113 5.24 -7.64 -7.68
N ILE A 114 6.14 -7.13 -8.51
CA ILE A 114 6.45 -5.69 -8.55
C ILE A 114 6.72 -5.22 -9.97
N VAL A 115 6.25 -4.01 -10.27
CA VAL A 115 6.64 -3.22 -11.45
C VAL A 115 7.44 -2.02 -10.94
N PRO A 116 8.77 -2.08 -10.95
CA PRO A 116 9.61 -1.00 -10.42
C PRO A 116 9.87 0.09 -11.46
N VAL A 117 10.35 1.24 -10.99
CA VAL A 117 11.04 2.23 -11.83
C VAL A 117 12.49 1.78 -11.98
N ALA A 118 12.99 1.61 -13.20
CA ALA A 118 14.38 1.20 -13.42
C ALA A 118 15.35 2.40 -13.35
N THR A 119 14.99 3.51 -13.98
CA THR A 119 15.80 4.72 -14.06
C THR A 119 14.92 5.94 -13.88
N LEU A 120 15.36 6.90 -13.07
CA LEU A 120 14.66 8.19 -12.93
C LEU A 120 14.83 9.02 -14.22
N LEU A 121 13.78 9.75 -14.58
CA LEU A 121 13.73 10.57 -15.78
C LEU A 121 13.67 12.05 -15.41
N GLU A 122 14.20 12.93 -16.28
CA GLU A 122 14.17 14.37 -16.04
C GLU A 122 12.75 14.97 -16.20
N ASN A 123 11.93 14.43 -17.10
CA ASN A 123 10.56 14.90 -17.32
C ASN A 123 9.59 13.72 -17.50
N PRO A 124 9.20 13.06 -16.41
CA PRO A 124 8.39 11.84 -16.46
C PRO A 124 6.88 12.08 -16.67
N SER A 125 6.35 13.28 -16.43
CA SER A 125 4.90 13.53 -16.48
C SER A 125 4.30 13.22 -17.85
N ALA A 126 5.01 13.51 -18.95
CA ALA A 126 4.55 13.18 -20.29
C ALA A 126 4.38 11.66 -20.54
N LEU A 127 5.18 10.83 -19.84
CA LEU A 127 5.03 9.37 -19.93
C LEU A 127 3.82 8.88 -19.12
N LEU A 128 3.47 9.55 -18.05
CA LEU A 128 2.31 9.17 -17.23
C LEU A 128 0.98 9.52 -17.94
N GLU A 129 0.99 10.46 -18.87
CA GLU A 129 -0.15 10.79 -19.72
C GLU A 129 -0.34 9.80 -20.89
N ASP A 130 0.64 8.93 -21.16
CA ASP A 130 0.53 7.93 -22.23
C ASP A 130 -0.54 6.87 -21.87
N PRO A 131 -1.43 6.51 -22.82
CA PRO A 131 -2.47 5.49 -22.61
C PRO A 131 -1.95 4.15 -22.12
N ARG A 132 -0.69 3.81 -22.40
CA ARG A 132 -0.04 2.57 -21.94
C ARG A 132 -0.07 2.38 -20.44
N LEU A 133 -0.09 3.48 -19.65
CA LEU A 133 -0.21 3.34 -18.18
C LEU A 133 -1.57 2.74 -17.81
N GLY A 134 -2.65 3.24 -18.41
CA GLY A 134 -3.99 2.69 -18.18
C GLY A 134 -4.09 1.24 -18.65
N GLU A 135 -3.58 0.92 -19.83
CA GLU A 135 -3.54 -0.46 -20.38
C GLU A 135 -2.76 -1.42 -19.48
N LEU A 136 -1.61 -0.99 -18.95
CA LEU A 136 -0.83 -1.77 -17.99
C LEU A 136 -1.61 -2.05 -16.71
N LEU A 137 -2.22 -1.01 -16.12
CA LEU A 137 -2.97 -1.14 -14.88
C LEU A 137 -4.21 -2.05 -15.04
N ASP A 138 -4.87 -1.99 -16.19
CA ASP A 138 -6.01 -2.85 -16.50
C ASP A 138 -5.58 -4.31 -16.69
N ARG A 139 -4.51 -4.56 -17.44
CA ARG A 139 -3.95 -5.91 -17.59
C ARG A 139 -3.48 -6.48 -16.24
N LEU A 140 -2.82 -5.69 -15.42
CA LEU A 140 -2.46 -6.11 -14.06
C LEU A 140 -3.70 -6.43 -13.20
N ALA A 141 -4.80 -5.69 -13.35
CA ALA A 141 -6.04 -5.97 -12.63
C ALA A 141 -6.76 -7.24 -13.12
N GLU A 142 -6.46 -7.75 -14.32
CA GLU A 142 -6.89 -9.07 -14.79
C GLU A 142 -6.08 -10.18 -14.10
N ASP A 143 -4.75 -10.04 -14.06
CA ASP A 143 -3.83 -11.05 -13.56
C ASP A 143 -3.76 -11.13 -12.02
N TYR A 144 -4.01 -10.00 -11.31
CA TYR A 144 -3.85 -9.88 -9.87
C TYR A 144 -5.16 -9.57 -9.15
N ARG A 145 -5.26 -10.04 -7.90
CA ARG A 145 -6.39 -9.67 -7.03
C ARG A 145 -6.26 -8.22 -6.56
N TYR A 146 -5.05 -7.75 -6.32
CA TYR A 146 -4.78 -6.37 -5.94
C TYR A 146 -3.60 -5.79 -6.72
N VAL A 147 -3.78 -4.57 -7.19
CA VAL A 147 -2.76 -3.71 -7.79
C VAL A 147 -2.56 -2.53 -6.85
N ILE A 148 -1.49 -2.54 -6.07
CA ILE A 148 -1.13 -1.45 -5.16
C ILE A 148 -0.25 -0.47 -5.93
N ILE A 149 -0.69 0.77 -6.03
CA ILE A 149 -0.05 1.80 -6.87
C ILE A 149 0.56 2.85 -5.95
N ASP A 150 1.89 2.89 -5.86
CA ASP A 150 2.63 3.93 -5.13
C ASP A 150 2.84 5.14 -6.03
N THR A 151 2.27 6.30 -5.65
CA THR A 151 2.21 7.49 -6.50
C THR A 151 2.99 8.66 -5.90
N PRO A 152 3.33 9.70 -6.69
CA PRO A 152 3.77 10.98 -6.13
C PRO A 152 2.66 11.60 -5.25
N PRO A 153 3.01 12.58 -4.38
CA PRO A 153 2.03 13.30 -3.57
C PRO A 153 1.12 14.19 -4.41
N LEU A 154 -0.03 14.59 -3.85
CA LEU A 154 -1.06 15.37 -4.56
C LEU A 154 -0.80 16.90 -4.58
N ASP A 155 0.18 17.41 -3.83
CA ASP A 155 0.34 18.85 -3.60
C ASP A 155 0.86 19.64 -4.81
N ASN A 156 1.69 19.05 -5.65
CA ASN A 156 2.44 19.79 -6.66
C ASN A 156 2.27 19.31 -8.10
N ILE A 157 1.67 18.14 -8.33
CA ILE A 157 1.73 17.51 -9.65
C ILE A 157 0.38 16.89 -9.99
N SER A 158 -0.09 17.14 -11.23
CA SER A 158 -1.26 16.50 -11.81
C SER A 158 -1.19 14.97 -11.85
N ASP A 159 0.04 14.42 -11.78
CA ASP A 159 0.33 13.00 -11.92
C ASP A 159 -0.41 12.13 -10.92
N GLY A 160 -0.40 12.50 -9.62
CA GLY A 160 -1.11 11.77 -8.58
C GLY A 160 -2.63 11.71 -8.83
N ALA A 161 -3.21 12.81 -9.31
CA ALA A 161 -4.63 12.89 -9.65
C ALA A 161 -4.95 12.11 -10.93
N LEU A 162 -4.08 12.17 -11.94
CA LEU A 162 -4.19 11.39 -13.17
C LEU A 162 -4.19 9.89 -12.88
N ILE A 163 -3.24 9.40 -12.09
CA ILE A 163 -3.16 7.99 -11.71
C ILE A 163 -4.38 7.57 -10.90
N ALA A 164 -4.85 8.44 -10.00
CA ALA A 164 -6.06 8.20 -9.22
C ALA A 164 -7.30 8.02 -10.10
N SER A 165 -7.42 8.77 -11.22
CA SER A 165 -8.56 8.64 -12.14
C SER A 165 -8.63 7.28 -12.86
N MET A 166 -7.52 6.56 -12.94
CA MET A 166 -7.43 5.21 -13.53
C MET A 166 -7.61 4.09 -12.49
N SER A 167 -7.97 4.44 -11.25
CA SER A 167 -7.94 3.52 -10.10
C SER A 167 -9.32 3.32 -9.48
N ASP A 168 -9.53 2.22 -8.78
CA ASP A 168 -10.82 1.89 -8.16
C ASP A 168 -11.00 2.58 -6.80
N GLY A 169 -9.91 3.13 -6.24
CA GLY A 169 -9.96 3.88 -5.01
C GLY A 169 -8.60 4.27 -4.47
N ALA A 170 -8.58 5.22 -3.55
CA ALA A 170 -7.38 5.77 -2.96
C ALA A 170 -7.31 5.59 -1.44
N VAL A 171 -6.12 5.34 -0.92
CA VAL A 171 -5.77 5.45 0.48
C VAL A 171 -4.88 6.68 0.64
N LEU A 172 -5.34 7.66 1.42
CA LEU A 172 -4.59 8.89 1.71
C LEU A 172 -3.72 8.70 2.95
N VAL A 173 -2.41 8.79 2.79
CA VAL A 173 -1.45 8.76 3.89
C VAL A 173 -1.20 10.18 4.38
N VAL A 174 -1.35 10.40 5.68
CA VAL A 174 -1.22 11.71 6.33
C VAL A 174 -0.23 11.61 7.48
N ARG A 175 0.74 12.51 7.54
CA ARG A 175 1.71 12.56 8.64
C ARG A 175 1.14 13.30 9.84
N CYS A 176 1.08 12.59 10.98
CA CYS A 176 0.57 13.15 12.24
C CYS A 176 1.41 14.35 12.69
N GLY A 177 0.73 15.44 13.05
CA GLY A 177 1.37 16.63 13.61
C GLY A 177 2.08 17.55 12.58
N GLU A 178 2.19 17.15 11.31
CA GLU A 178 2.83 17.96 10.27
C GLU A 178 1.86 18.40 9.18
N THR A 179 0.99 17.52 8.71
CA THR A 179 0.06 17.84 7.64
C THR A 179 -1.13 18.61 8.18
N SER A 180 -1.37 19.80 7.63
CA SER A 180 -2.50 20.62 8.05
C SER A 180 -3.84 20.02 7.57
N LYS A 181 -4.91 20.28 8.34
CA LYS A 181 -6.27 19.87 7.95
C LYS A 181 -6.71 20.46 6.60
N ALA A 182 -6.20 21.66 6.25
CA ALA A 182 -6.49 22.30 4.98
C ALA A 182 -5.92 21.51 3.80
N LEU A 183 -4.65 21.07 3.90
CA LEU A 183 -4.01 20.23 2.88
C LEU A 183 -4.71 18.87 2.72
N VAL A 184 -5.07 18.22 3.83
CA VAL A 184 -5.84 16.96 3.77
C VAL A 184 -7.17 17.19 3.05
N ARG A 185 -7.89 18.25 3.37
CA ARG A 185 -9.16 18.58 2.71
C ARG A 185 -8.97 18.84 1.21
N GLN A 186 -7.92 19.57 0.84
CA GLN A 186 -7.57 19.83 -0.56
C GLN A 186 -7.29 18.52 -1.30
N SER A 187 -6.51 17.62 -0.72
CA SER A 187 -6.22 16.30 -1.31
C SER A 187 -7.48 15.45 -1.50
N LEU A 188 -8.38 15.44 -0.51
CA LEU A 188 -9.67 14.75 -0.63
C LEU A 188 -10.53 15.34 -1.76
N GLN A 189 -10.54 16.65 -1.91
CA GLN A 189 -11.25 17.33 -3.00
C GLN A 189 -10.63 17.03 -4.38
N GLN A 190 -9.31 16.88 -4.46
CA GLN A 190 -8.65 16.48 -5.72
C GLN A 190 -9.04 15.07 -6.14
N LEU A 191 -9.04 14.11 -5.21
CA LEU A 191 -9.48 12.75 -5.47
C LEU A 191 -10.95 12.68 -5.89
N ASP A 192 -11.80 13.44 -5.22
CA ASP A 192 -13.24 13.54 -5.56
C ASP A 192 -13.47 14.10 -6.97
N ARG A 193 -12.74 15.17 -7.37
CA ARG A 193 -12.81 15.76 -8.71
C ARG A 193 -12.48 14.82 -9.85
N VAL A 194 -11.58 13.87 -9.62
CA VAL A 194 -11.20 12.85 -10.61
C VAL A 194 -12.02 11.56 -10.51
N GLY A 195 -13.05 11.57 -9.64
CA GLY A 195 -13.94 10.41 -9.46
C GLY A 195 -13.30 9.22 -8.75
N CYS A 196 -12.17 9.41 -8.05
CA CYS A 196 -11.52 8.34 -7.32
C CYS A 196 -12.03 8.28 -5.86
N PRO A 197 -12.78 7.23 -5.48
CA PRO A 197 -13.32 7.11 -4.13
C PRO A 197 -12.20 6.95 -3.10
N VAL A 198 -12.29 7.67 -1.98
CA VAL A 198 -11.35 7.53 -0.87
C VAL A 198 -11.76 6.35 0.00
N LEU A 199 -10.98 5.27 -0.05
CA LEU A 199 -11.21 4.04 0.73
C LEU A 199 -10.89 4.23 2.22
N GLY A 200 -10.02 5.17 2.53
CA GLY A 200 -9.63 5.49 3.90
C GLY A 200 -8.42 6.38 4.00
N THR A 201 -8.08 6.72 5.25
CA THR A 201 -6.92 7.56 5.58
C THR A 201 -6.01 6.81 6.56
N VAL A 202 -4.71 6.83 6.31
CA VAL A 202 -3.68 6.31 7.22
C VAL A 202 -2.99 7.46 7.92
N LEU A 203 -3.20 7.61 9.24
CA LEU A 203 -2.46 8.55 10.05
C LEU A 203 -1.11 7.94 10.44
N ASN A 204 -0.07 8.35 9.71
CA ASN A 204 1.29 7.83 9.87
C ASN A 204 2.09 8.62 10.91
N ARG A 205 3.10 7.99 11.51
CA ARG A 205 3.99 8.57 12.55
C ARG A 205 3.23 9.16 13.75
N ALA A 206 2.06 8.60 14.06
CA ALA A 206 1.35 8.99 15.27
C ALA A 206 2.12 8.49 16.51
N GLU A 207 2.52 9.41 17.39
CA GLU A 207 3.09 9.04 18.70
C GLU A 207 2.00 8.41 19.53
N ILE A 208 2.17 7.14 19.87
CA ILE A 208 1.30 6.44 20.80
C ILE A 208 1.66 6.89 22.21
N ARG A 209 1.19 8.06 22.62
CA ARG A 209 1.26 8.46 24.04
C ARG A 209 0.35 7.51 24.83
N SER A 210 0.95 6.70 25.67
CA SER A 210 0.34 5.57 26.39
C SER A 210 -0.99 5.85 27.11
N GLY A 211 -1.30 7.10 27.44
CA GLY A 211 -2.55 7.49 28.11
C GLY A 211 -3.75 7.72 27.17
N ALA A 212 -3.56 8.38 26.02
CA ALA A 212 -4.63 8.68 25.08
C ALA A 212 -5.03 7.44 24.25
N TYR A 213 -4.05 6.61 23.89
CA TYR A 213 -4.27 5.36 23.16
C TYR A 213 -5.07 4.35 23.99
N LYS A 214 -4.73 4.19 25.29
CA LYS A 214 -5.48 3.35 26.22
C LYS A 214 -6.94 3.80 26.39
N LYS A 215 -7.21 5.10 26.33
CA LYS A 215 -8.56 5.67 26.46
C LYS A 215 -9.39 5.52 25.19
N TYR A 216 -8.78 5.64 24.01
CA TYR A 216 -9.47 5.56 22.71
C TYR A 216 -9.59 4.11 22.22
N TYR A 217 -8.53 3.31 22.34
CA TYR A 217 -8.49 1.91 21.89
C TYR A 217 -8.83 0.91 22.97
N GLY A 218 -8.64 1.20 24.24
CA GLY A 218 -9.07 0.34 25.34
C GLY A 218 -10.59 0.11 25.38
N ARG A 219 -11.38 1.06 24.89
CA ARG A 219 -12.83 0.94 24.77
C ARG A 219 -13.26 0.16 23.50
N TYR A 220 -12.50 0.27 22.41
CA TYR A 220 -12.75 -0.45 21.16
C TYR A 220 -12.04 -1.82 21.13
N GLY A 221 -10.81 -1.90 21.61
CA GLY A 221 -10.03 -3.15 21.65
C GLY A 221 -10.64 -4.21 22.57
N LYS A 222 -11.22 -3.80 23.71
CA LYS A 222 -11.94 -4.72 24.59
C LYS A 222 -13.20 -5.30 23.92
N LYS A 223 -13.95 -4.47 23.20
CA LYS A 223 -15.18 -4.89 22.51
C LYS A 223 -14.90 -5.80 21.30
N TYR A 224 -13.75 -5.64 20.64
CA TYR A 224 -13.33 -6.50 19.52
C TYR A 224 -12.53 -7.73 20.00
N GLY A 225 -11.72 -7.61 21.04
CA GLY A 225 -11.00 -8.72 21.66
C GLY A 225 -11.94 -9.77 22.25
N ASP A 226 -13.00 -9.32 22.93
CA ASP A 226 -14.04 -10.19 23.48
C ASP A 226 -14.87 -10.85 22.37
N TYR A 227 -15.08 -10.17 21.24
CA TYR A 227 -15.81 -10.73 20.08
C TYR A 227 -15.01 -11.80 19.33
N TYR A 228 -13.71 -11.61 19.15
CA TYR A 228 -12.82 -12.59 18.52
C TYR A 228 -12.38 -13.69 19.47
N GLY A 229 -12.21 -13.43 20.75
CA GLY A 229 -11.95 -14.43 21.78
C GLY A 229 -13.09 -15.43 21.94
N ALA A 230 -14.33 -14.99 21.81
CA ALA A 230 -15.52 -15.86 21.82
C ALA A 230 -15.68 -16.69 20.54
N TYR A 231 -15.13 -16.23 19.40
CA TYR A 231 -15.27 -16.91 18.09
C TYR A 231 -14.16 -17.94 17.80
N TYR A 232 -12.98 -17.79 18.43
CA TYR A 232 -11.82 -18.68 18.24
C TYR A 232 -11.36 -19.40 19.51
N GLY A 233 -12.00 -19.15 20.66
CA GLY A 233 -11.72 -19.74 21.96
C GLY A 233 -12.58 -20.95 22.28
N GLY A 234 -12.72 -21.88 21.34
CA GLY A 234 -13.31 -23.20 21.55
C GLY A 234 -12.24 -24.21 22.02
N ASP A 235 -12.36 -24.65 23.26
CA ASP A 235 -11.80 -25.86 23.85
C ASP A 235 -10.27 -26.05 23.92
N THR A 236 -9.69 -25.71 25.07
CA THR A 236 -8.65 -26.54 25.70
C THR A 236 -8.78 -26.48 27.21
N THR A 237 -9.75 -27.20 27.74
CA THR A 237 -9.72 -27.66 29.14
C THR A 237 -8.97 -28.98 29.21
N GLU A 238 -7.67 -28.95 29.42
CA GLU A 238 -6.96 -30.10 30.01
C GLU A 238 -6.68 -29.88 31.48
N LYS A 239 -7.28 -30.79 32.24
CA LYS A 239 -7.18 -30.96 33.67
C LYS A 239 -5.73 -31.13 34.11
N LYS A 240 -5.24 -30.28 35.00
CA LYS A 240 -4.16 -30.66 35.92
C LYS A 240 -4.80 -31.31 37.13
N ALA A 241 -4.81 -32.65 37.12
CA ALA A 241 -5.01 -33.45 38.30
C ALA A 241 -3.71 -33.40 39.15
N GLY A 242 -3.87 -33.16 40.43
CA GLY A 242 -2.78 -33.13 41.35
C GLY A 242 -2.21 -34.51 41.70
N ILE A 243 -0.95 -34.51 42.08
CA ILE A 243 -0.39 -35.55 42.96
C ILE A 243 0.30 -34.80 44.09
N LYS A 244 -0.24 -35.04 45.28
CA LYS A 244 0.47 -34.88 46.54
C LYS A 244 1.22 -36.20 46.79
N GLU A 245 2.48 -36.13 47.04
CA GLU A 245 3.22 -36.75 48.14
C GLU A 245 4.67 -36.32 48.05
#